data_94f0cf6f8c11049c1e0b0851da330acf
#
_entry.id   94f0cf6f8c11049c1e0b0851da330acf
#
_cell.length_a   1.000
_cell.length_b   1.000
_cell.length_c   1.000
_cell.angle_alpha   90.00
_cell.angle_beta   90.00
_cell.angle_gamma   90.00
#
_symmetry.space_group_name_H-M   'P 1'
#
loop_
_entity.id
_entity.type
_entity.pdbx_description
1 polymer ?
#
loop_
_entity_poly.entity_id
_entity_poly.type
_entity_poly.pdbx_seq_one_letter_code
_entity_poly.pdbx_strand_id
1 'polypeptide(L)'
;MTVLERLGLHRRELRAWAMYDWANSAYQTTIIAAVFPPFFSAYAAHGLAPTTATARFAWATTFAVAVTAVLGPVLGTVADQRAAKKRLLGVCVIVGVVATVLMGTIVEGGWGYAAALFVVSNIAIGSSLVFYDSLLPHIASPDEADRVSTAGYAIGYLGGGVLLLLNLAWILSPATFGLASVTAGIKASFVSVGVWWLLFSMPLFRRVPEPPGLQPNAARQSIGATFAATWHTLQELRGHRQAFRMLVAFLLYNDGIQTIIRMASIYGAEIGIDRNAQIAAFAVVQFVGVPFSLDRKSTRLNSSHGYISYAVFCLKK
;
A
#
# COMPACT_ATOMS: atom_id res chain seq x y z
N MET A 1 -7.04 15.15 28.20
CA MET A 1 -6.97 14.75 26.77
C MET A 1 -7.31 13.26 26.65
N THR A 2 -8.30 12.94 25.87
CA THR A 2 -8.64 11.55 25.53
C THR A 2 -7.55 10.91 24.67
N VAL A 3 -7.51 9.57 24.59
CA VAL A 3 -6.55 8.87 23.70
C VAL A 3 -6.73 9.30 22.25
N LEU A 4 -7.98 9.51 21.80
CA LEU A 4 -8.28 9.99 20.45
C LEU A 4 -7.74 11.40 20.17
N GLU A 5 -7.77 12.30 21.15
CA GLU A 5 -7.15 13.64 21.03
C GLU A 5 -5.63 13.55 20.94
N ARG A 6 -5.01 12.67 21.72
CA ARG A 6 -3.56 12.45 21.67
C ARG A 6 -3.08 11.92 20.33
N LEU A 7 -3.89 11.09 19.67
CA LEU A 7 -3.63 10.53 18.34
C LEU A 7 -4.06 11.45 17.19
N GLY A 8 -4.68 12.61 17.46
CA GLY A 8 -5.24 13.48 16.44
C GLY A 8 -6.53 12.96 15.80
N LEU A 9 -7.13 11.89 16.35
CA LEU A 9 -8.31 11.22 15.79
C LEU A 9 -9.62 11.65 16.47
N HIS A 10 -9.70 12.89 16.94
CA HIS A 10 -10.87 13.42 17.68
C HIS A 10 -12.09 13.64 16.78
N ARG A 11 -11.91 13.97 15.49
CA ARG A 11 -12.99 14.16 14.51
C ARG A 11 -13.35 12.86 13.78
N ARG A 12 -14.61 12.75 13.36
CA ARG A 12 -15.12 11.53 12.68
C ARG A 12 -14.45 11.29 11.32
N GLU A 13 -14.15 12.37 10.60
CA GLU A 13 -13.49 12.34 9.29
C GLU A 13 -12.06 11.80 9.40
N LEU A 14 -11.31 12.23 10.43
CA LEU A 14 -9.94 11.80 10.67
C LEU A 14 -9.87 10.30 11.04
N ARG A 15 -10.81 9.83 11.86
CA ARG A 15 -10.94 8.40 12.15
C ARG A 15 -11.29 7.58 10.91
N ALA A 16 -12.20 8.09 10.10
CA ALA A 16 -12.63 7.42 8.87
C ALA A 16 -11.50 7.38 7.84
N TRP A 17 -10.67 8.40 7.78
CA TRP A 17 -9.47 8.43 6.96
C TRP A 17 -8.45 7.40 7.47
N ALA A 18 -8.12 7.38 8.75
CA ALA A 18 -7.18 6.42 9.34
C ALA A 18 -7.65 4.96 9.22
N MET A 19 -8.97 4.70 9.16
CA MET A 19 -9.51 3.36 8.91
C MET A 19 -9.17 2.82 7.51
N TYR A 20 -8.80 3.66 6.56
CA TYR A 20 -8.31 3.17 5.29
C TYR A 20 -6.92 2.54 5.39
N ASP A 21 -6.06 3.02 6.29
CA ASP A 21 -4.78 2.36 6.58
C ASP A 21 -5.00 0.97 7.20
N TRP A 22 -5.96 0.85 8.13
CA TRP A 22 -6.40 -0.45 8.64
C TRP A 22 -6.85 -1.39 7.52
N ALA A 23 -7.58 -0.86 6.53
CA ALA A 23 -8.09 -1.62 5.41
C ALA A 23 -6.98 -2.10 4.46
N ASN A 24 -6.14 -1.18 3.97
CA ASN A 24 -5.16 -1.44 2.94
C ASN A 24 -3.92 -2.20 3.45
N SER A 25 -3.56 -2.05 4.72
CA SER A 25 -2.40 -2.73 5.31
C SER A 25 -2.53 -4.25 5.29
N ALA A 26 -3.74 -4.80 5.31
CA ALA A 26 -3.97 -6.22 5.14
C ALA A 26 -3.49 -6.73 3.77
N TYR A 27 -3.69 -5.95 2.72
CA TYR A 27 -3.15 -6.24 1.40
C TYR A 27 -1.62 -6.16 1.38
N GLN A 28 -1.04 -5.10 1.95
CA GLN A 28 0.42 -4.93 2.04
C GLN A 28 1.08 -6.11 2.76
N THR A 29 0.50 -6.52 3.88
CA THR A 29 1.08 -7.58 4.71
C THR A 29 0.89 -8.97 4.08
N THR A 30 -0.33 -9.31 3.68
CA THR A 30 -0.66 -10.66 3.22
C THR A 30 -0.27 -10.89 1.75
N ILE A 31 -0.64 -9.94 0.86
CA ILE A 31 -0.41 -10.12 -0.58
C ILE A 31 1.00 -9.70 -0.99
N ILE A 32 1.48 -8.55 -0.54
CA ILE A 32 2.80 -8.08 -0.99
C ILE A 32 3.94 -8.80 -0.28
N ALA A 33 3.85 -9.03 1.04
CA ALA A 33 4.99 -9.48 1.82
C ALA A 33 4.96 -10.98 2.18
N ALA A 34 3.87 -11.48 2.80
CA ALA A 34 3.93 -12.72 3.55
C ALA A 34 3.45 -13.98 2.81
N VAL A 35 2.30 -13.91 2.11
CA VAL A 35 1.59 -15.11 1.65
C VAL A 35 1.63 -15.30 0.14
N PHE A 36 1.36 -14.26 -0.65
CA PHE A 36 1.30 -14.41 -2.10
C PHE A 36 2.65 -14.70 -2.77
N PRO A 37 3.79 -14.07 -2.41
CA PRO A 37 5.06 -14.35 -3.08
C PRO A 37 5.50 -15.83 -2.99
N PRO A 38 5.52 -16.49 -1.82
CA PRO A 38 5.83 -17.91 -1.74
C PRO A 38 4.76 -18.80 -2.39
N PHE A 39 3.47 -18.40 -2.36
CA PHE A 39 2.42 -19.10 -3.09
C PHE A 39 2.62 -19.01 -4.60
N PHE A 40 3.01 -17.85 -5.11
CA PHE A 40 3.33 -17.69 -6.53
C PHE A 40 4.45 -18.62 -6.95
N SER A 41 5.57 -18.61 -6.21
CA SER A 41 6.74 -19.44 -6.54
C SER A 41 6.46 -20.94 -6.43
N ALA A 42 5.80 -21.37 -5.34
CA ALA A 42 5.63 -22.82 -5.06
C ALA A 42 4.42 -23.45 -5.75
N TYR A 43 3.34 -22.69 -6.00
CA TYR A 43 2.08 -23.24 -6.50
C TYR A 43 1.71 -22.68 -7.88
N ALA A 44 1.61 -21.34 -8.01
CA ALA A 44 1.20 -20.76 -9.29
C ALA A 44 2.25 -20.98 -10.40
N ALA A 45 3.53 -20.96 -10.06
CA ALA A 45 4.65 -21.20 -10.98
C ALA A 45 5.16 -22.65 -10.95
N HIS A 46 4.35 -23.59 -10.43
CA HIS A 46 4.70 -25.00 -10.45
C HIS A 46 5.08 -25.47 -11.86
N GLY A 47 6.14 -26.25 -11.97
CA GLY A 47 6.70 -26.71 -13.25
C GLY A 47 7.73 -25.76 -13.87
N LEU A 48 7.94 -24.57 -13.32
CA LEU A 48 9.04 -23.68 -13.72
C LEU A 48 10.27 -23.90 -12.83
N ALA A 49 11.47 -23.65 -13.38
CA ALA A 49 12.67 -23.59 -12.56
C ALA A 49 12.53 -22.47 -11.49
N PRO A 50 13.00 -22.68 -10.24
CA PRO A 50 12.86 -21.70 -9.16
C PRO A 50 13.34 -20.29 -9.54
N THR A 51 14.49 -20.19 -10.18
CA THR A 51 15.04 -18.90 -10.67
C THR A 51 14.12 -18.22 -11.68
N THR A 52 13.45 -19.00 -12.55
CA THR A 52 12.49 -18.48 -13.52
C THR A 52 11.23 -17.98 -12.82
N ALA A 53 10.72 -18.72 -11.83
CA ALA A 53 9.55 -18.31 -11.05
C ALA A 53 9.81 -16.98 -10.32
N THR A 54 10.95 -16.87 -9.61
CA THR A 54 11.39 -15.66 -8.93
C THR A 54 11.56 -14.49 -9.91
N ALA A 55 12.20 -14.71 -11.07
CA ALA A 55 12.35 -13.68 -12.08
C ALA A 55 11.01 -13.18 -12.63
N ARG A 56 10.03 -14.06 -12.89
CA ARG A 56 8.69 -13.67 -13.35
C ARG A 56 7.94 -12.87 -12.30
N PHE A 57 8.04 -13.24 -11.04
CA PHE A 57 7.46 -12.47 -9.94
C PHE A 57 8.10 -11.07 -9.81
N ALA A 58 9.44 -11.00 -9.91
CA ALA A 58 10.17 -9.74 -9.89
C ALA A 58 9.76 -8.83 -11.06
N TRP A 59 9.65 -9.36 -12.28
CA TRP A 59 9.17 -8.62 -13.45
C TRP A 59 7.73 -8.12 -13.28
N ALA A 60 6.82 -8.95 -12.78
CA ALA A 60 5.44 -8.55 -12.49
C ALA A 60 5.40 -7.40 -11.47
N THR A 61 6.22 -7.49 -10.41
CA THR A 61 6.34 -6.45 -9.39
C THR A 61 6.89 -5.15 -9.99
N THR A 62 7.99 -5.22 -10.73
CA THR A 62 8.63 -4.06 -11.38
C THR A 62 7.68 -3.39 -12.35
N PHE A 63 6.98 -4.15 -13.17
CA PHE A 63 5.99 -3.63 -14.11
C PHE A 63 4.86 -2.90 -13.38
N ALA A 64 4.29 -3.49 -12.33
CA ALA A 64 3.23 -2.85 -11.55
C ALA A 64 3.68 -1.53 -10.91
N VAL A 65 4.88 -1.50 -10.31
CA VAL A 65 5.46 -0.29 -9.71
C VAL A 65 5.73 0.78 -10.76
N ALA A 66 6.32 0.41 -11.90
CA ALA A 66 6.60 1.35 -13.01
C ALA A 66 5.32 1.97 -13.56
N VAL A 67 4.28 1.16 -13.79
CA VAL A 67 2.97 1.67 -14.23
C VAL A 67 2.36 2.61 -13.20
N THR A 68 2.40 2.27 -11.92
CA THR A 68 1.89 3.13 -10.84
C THR A 68 2.66 4.46 -10.77
N ALA A 69 3.99 4.43 -10.93
CA ALA A 69 4.81 5.63 -10.91
C ALA A 69 4.48 6.58 -12.08
N VAL A 70 4.22 6.04 -13.27
CA VAL A 70 3.81 6.83 -14.44
C VAL A 70 2.38 7.34 -14.31
N LEU A 71 1.46 6.52 -13.77
CA LEU A 71 0.07 6.92 -13.58
C LEU A 71 -0.12 7.95 -12.47
N GLY A 72 0.71 7.93 -11.43
CA GLY A 72 0.55 8.77 -10.23
C GLY A 72 0.33 10.26 -10.53
N PRO A 73 1.22 10.94 -11.27
CA PRO A 73 1.04 12.35 -11.64
C PRO A 73 -0.24 12.62 -12.44
N VAL A 74 -0.58 11.72 -13.37
CA VAL A 74 -1.78 11.86 -14.20
C VAL A 74 -3.05 11.73 -13.36
N LEU A 75 -3.11 10.69 -12.53
CA LEU A 75 -4.25 10.43 -11.66
C LEU A 75 -4.46 11.56 -10.64
N GLY A 76 -3.36 12.06 -10.05
CA GLY A 76 -3.40 13.20 -9.13
C GLY A 76 -3.98 14.45 -9.81
N THR A 77 -3.49 14.80 -11.00
CA THR A 77 -3.98 15.96 -11.76
C THR A 77 -5.46 15.83 -12.14
N VAL A 78 -5.87 14.67 -12.64
CA VAL A 78 -7.27 14.42 -13.01
C VAL A 78 -8.19 14.52 -11.78
N ALA A 79 -7.75 13.98 -10.64
CA ALA A 79 -8.53 14.04 -9.41
C ALA A 79 -8.69 15.45 -8.86
N ASP A 80 -7.63 16.27 -8.92
CA ASP A 80 -7.65 17.67 -8.47
C ASP A 80 -8.54 18.54 -9.36
N GLN A 81 -8.50 18.33 -10.67
CA GLN A 81 -9.30 19.11 -11.63
C GLN A 81 -10.81 18.82 -11.54
N ARG A 82 -11.19 17.56 -11.25
CA ARG A 82 -12.57 17.09 -11.41
C ARG A 82 -13.35 16.93 -10.11
N ALA A 83 -12.80 17.30 -8.95
CA ALA A 83 -13.38 16.96 -7.64
C ALA A 83 -13.79 15.48 -7.56
N ALA A 84 -12.90 14.58 -7.95
CA ALA A 84 -13.21 13.16 -8.13
C ALA A 84 -12.28 12.24 -7.35
N LYS A 85 -11.61 12.75 -6.30
CA LYS A 85 -10.63 12.00 -5.51
C LYS A 85 -11.24 10.73 -4.91
N LYS A 86 -12.36 10.85 -4.23
CA LYS A 86 -13.05 9.70 -3.63
C LYS A 86 -13.62 8.75 -4.67
N ARG A 87 -14.15 9.27 -5.78
CA ARG A 87 -14.69 8.44 -6.85
C ARG A 87 -13.59 7.58 -7.49
N LEU A 88 -12.44 8.19 -7.80
CA LEU A 88 -11.29 7.47 -8.38
C LEU A 88 -10.67 6.50 -7.37
N LEU A 89 -10.56 6.90 -6.09
CA LEU A 89 -10.20 6.00 -5.00
C LEU A 89 -11.14 4.78 -4.96
N GLY A 90 -12.46 5.00 -5.06
CA GLY A 90 -13.45 3.93 -5.08
C GLY A 90 -13.27 2.95 -6.24
N VAL A 91 -12.99 3.47 -7.44
CA VAL A 91 -12.69 2.62 -8.61
C VAL A 91 -11.44 1.77 -8.34
N CYS A 92 -10.36 2.38 -7.82
CA CYS A 92 -9.15 1.65 -7.47
C CYS A 92 -9.42 0.56 -6.42
N VAL A 93 -10.19 0.88 -5.37
CA VAL A 93 -10.56 -0.10 -4.33
C VAL A 93 -11.32 -1.26 -4.94
N ILE A 94 -12.36 -1.01 -5.75
CA ILE A 94 -13.15 -2.09 -6.37
C ILE A 94 -12.29 -2.96 -7.28
N VAL A 95 -11.49 -2.36 -8.17
CA VAL A 95 -10.60 -3.10 -9.06
C VAL A 95 -9.60 -3.93 -8.27
N GLY A 96 -8.97 -3.34 -7.25
CA GLY A 96 -8.01 -4.03 -6.39
C GLY A 96 -8.65 -5.18 -5.60
N VAL A 97 -9.82 -4.96 -5.01
CA VAL A 97 -10.59 -5.97 -4.28
C VAL A 97 -10.98 -7.14 -5.19
N VAL A 98 -11.56 -6.86 -6.35
CA VAL A 98 -11.95 -7.90 -7.31
C VAL A 98 -10.73 -8.73 -7.74
N ALA A 99 -9.63 -8.09 -8.11
CA ALA A 99 -8.41 -8.79 -8.48
C ALA A 99 -7.87 -9.65 -7.33
N THR A 100 -7.90 -9.13 -6.09
CA THR A 100 -7.44 -9.86 -4.89
C THR A 100 -8.33 -11.05 -4.58
N VAL A 101 -9.65 -10.92 -4.65
CA VAL A 101 -10.60 -12.03 -4.45
C VAL A 101 -10.41 -13.10 -5.53
N LEU A 102 -10.24 -12.69 -6.78
CA LEU A 102 -9.96 -13.61 -7.89
C LEU A 102 -8.65 -14.38 -7.74
N MET A 103 -7.69 -13.92 -6.93
CA MET A 103 -6.50 -14.75 -6.61
C MET A 103 -6.89 -16.08 -5.92
N GLY A 104 -8.04 -16.16 -5.27
CA GLY A 104 -8.58 -17.41 -4.73
C GLY A 104 -8.87 -18.48 -5.79
N THR A 105 -9.00 -18.10 -7.06
CA THR A 105 -9.29 -19.03 -8.18
C THR A 105 -8.03 -19.51 -8.92
N ILE A 106 -6.83 -19.04 -8.54
CA ILE A 106 -5.58 -19.45 -9.19
C ILE A 106 -5.42 -20.96 -9.10
N VAL A 107 -5.11 -21.59 -10.23
CA VAL A 107 -4.80 -23.02 -10.34
C VAL A 107 -3.30 -23.26 -10.33
N GLU A 108 -2.91 -24.48 -10.01
CA GLU A 108 -1.51 -24.90 -10.06
C GLU A 108 -0.94 -24.75 -11.48
N GLY A 109 0.27 -24.22 -11.60
CA GLY A 109 0.89 -23.90 -12.89
C GLY A 109 0.34 -22.66 -13.60
N GLY A 110 -0.71 -22.02 -13.07
CA GLY A 110 -1.38 -20.84 -13.66
C GLY A 110 -0.65 -19.51 -13.43
N TRP A 111 0.67 -19.49 -13.53
CA TRP A 111 1.52 -18.33 -13.18
C TRP A 111 1.15 -17.05 -13.94
N GLY A 112 0.76 -17.15 -15.21
CA GLY A 112 0.41 -15.98 -16.02
C GLY A 112 -0.84 -15.26 -15.49
N TYR A 113 -1.86 -16.02 -15.11
CA TYR A 113 -3.08 -15.50 -14.48
C TYR A 113 -2.79 -14.92 -13.10
N ALA A 114 -1.99 -15.62 -12.30
CA ALA A 114 -1.56 -15.15 -10.98
C ALA A 114 -0.78 -13.83 -11.07
N ALA A 115 0.17 -13.71 -12.01
CA ALA A 115 0.92 -12.49 -12.27
C ALA A 115 0.01 -11.34 -12.72
N ALA A 116 -0.95 -11.61 -13.63
CA ALA A 116 -1.89 -10.59 -14.10
C ALA A 116 -2.74 -10.03 -12.94
N LEU A 117 -3.32 -10.89 -12.11
CA LEU A 117 -4.11 -10.47 -10.94
C LEU A 117 -3.26 -9.68 -9.94
N PHE A 118 -2.02 -10.12 -9.70
CA PHE A 118 -1.08 -9.42 -8.83
C PHE A 118 -0.73 -8.03 -9.37
N VAL A 119 -0.44 -7.91 -10.66
CA VAL A 119 -0.14 -6.63 -11.32
C VAL A 119 -1.32 -5.68 -11.21
N VAL A 120 -2.54 -6.14 -11.55
CA VAL A 120 -3.75 -5.32 -11.49
C VAL A 120 -4.03 -4.84 -10.07
N SER A 121 -3.99 -5.73 -9.09
CA SER A 121 -4.24 -5.36 -7.69
C SER A 121 -3.15 -4.45 -7.12
N ASN A 122 -1.88 -4.64 -7.53
CA ASN A 122 -0.75 -3.80 -7.09
C ASN A 122 -0.84 -2.38 -7.68
N ILE A 123 -1.20 -2.24 -8.97
CA ILE A 123 -1.47 -0.94 -9.58
C ILE A 123 -2.67 -0.26 -8.90
N ALA A 124 -3.72 -1.02 -8.62
CA ALA A 124 -4.92 -0.50 -7.98
C ALA A 124 -4.63 0.04 -6.58
N ILE A 125 -3.90 -0.71 -5.73
CA ILE A 125 -3.55 -0.23 -4.39
C ILE A 125 -2.59 0.96 -4.45
N GLY A 126 -1.55 0.91 -5.29
CA GLY A 126 -0.62 2.03 -5.45
C GLY A 126 -1.31 3.31 -5.92
N SER A 127 -2.22 3.19 -6.90
CA SER A 127 -3.04 4.32 -7.38
C SER A 127 -4.02 4.82 -6.30
N SER A 128 -4.58 3.93 -5.50
CA SER A 128 -5.50 4.30 -4.41
C SER A 128 -4.82 5.16 -3.35
N LEU A 129 -3.56 4.87 -3.03
CA LEU A 129 -2.78 5.65 -2.07
C LEU A 129 -2.55 7.09 -2.53
N VAL A 130 -2.39 7.34 -3.83
CA VAL A 130 -2.28 8.70 -4.38
C VAL A 130 -3.51 9.55 -4.01
N PHE A 131 -4.71 8.98 -4.16
CA PHE A 131 -5.95 9.67 -3.80
C PHE A 131 -6.14 9.77 -2.30
N TYR A 132 -5.87 8.70 -1.58
CA TYR A 132 -5.99 8.62 -0.14
C TYR A 132 -5.12 9.68 0.57
N ASP A 133 -3.85 9.76 0.23
CA ASP A 133 -2.92 10.75 0.80
C ASP A 133 -3.35 12.17 0.45
N SER A 134 -3.88 12.39 -0.75
CA SER A 134 -4.34 13.69 -1.20
C SER A 134 -5.60 14.20 -0.48
N LEU A 135 -6.33 13.36 0.26
CA LEU A 135 -7.48 13.75 1.07
C LEU A 135 -7.08 14.37 2.41
N LEU A 136 -5.95 13.95 2.99
CA LEU A 136 -5.55 14.37 4.33
C LEU A 136 -5.44 15.90 4.50
N PRO A 137 -4.81 16.65 3.58
CA PRO A 137 -4.70 18.11 3.72
C PRO A 137 -6.03 18.87 3.67
N HIS A 138 -7.10 18.23 3.23
CA HIS A 138 -8.43 18.82 3.19
C HIS A 138 -9.25 18.60 4.47
N ILE A 139 -8.83 17.65 5.30
CA ILE A 139 -9.54 17.27 6.53
C ILE A 139 -8.72 17.52 7.81
N ALA A 140 -7.41 17.64 7.70
CA ALA A 140 -6.51 17.92 8.81
C ALA A 140 -5.84 19.28 8.62
N SER A 141 -5.64 20.03 9.73
CA SER A 141 -4.78 21.20 9.70
C SER A 141 -3.31 20.80 9.52
N PRO A 142 -2.43 21.71 9.05
CA PRO A 142 -1.00 21.41 8.91
C PRO A 142 -0.36 20.88 10.19
N ASP A 143 -0.77 21.40 11.36
CA ASP A 143 -0.26 20.99 12.67
C ASP A 143 -0.77 19.61 13.13
N GLU A 144 -1.93 19.17 12.59
CA GLU A 144 -2.54 17.87 12.90
C GLU A 144 -2.12 16.76 11.92
N ALA A 145 -1.82 17.11 10.67
CA ALA A 145 -1.63 16.16 9.57
C ALA A 145 -0.56 15.08 9.89
N ASP A 146 0.57 15.50 10.47
CA ASP A 146 1.64 14.58 10.88
C ASP A 146 1.18 13.57 11.95
N ARG A 147 0.40 14.04 12.93
CA ARG A 147 -0.13 13.20 14.00
C ARG A 147 -1.18 12.22 13.50
N VAL A 148 -2.07 12.69 12.64
CA VAL A 148 -3.12 11.86 12.02
C VAL A 148 -2.51 10.79 11.13
N SER A 149 -1.53 11.15 10.30
CA SER A 149 -0.80 10.22 9.46
C SER A 149 -0.08 9.14 10.28
N THR A 150 0.65 9.55 11.32
CA THR A 150 1.33 8.63 12.25
C THR A 150 0.35 7.65 12.91
N ALA A 151 -0.81 8.15 13.35
CA ALA A 151 -1.86 7.31 13.92
C ALA A 151 -2.45 6.35 12.87
N GLY A 152 -2.63 6.80 11.63
CA GLY A 152 -3.04 5.97 10.51
C GLY A 152 -2.08 4.79 10.31
N TYR A 153 -0.78 5.04 10.22
CA TYR A 153 0.23 3.98 10.12
C TYR A 153 0.17 2.98 11.28
N ALA A 154 0.05 3.46 12.53
CA ALA A 154 -0.05 2.58 13.70
C ALA A 154 -1.30 1.67 13.62
N ILE A 155 -2.44 2.25 13.25
CA ILE A 155 -3.69 1.53 13.04
C ILE A 155 -3.55 0.54 11.87
N GLY A 156 -2.85 0.92 10.82
CA GLY A 156 -2.54 0.07 9.68
C GLY A 156 -1.74 -1.17 10.08
N TYR A 157 -0.66 -1.00 10.83
CA TYR A 157 0.12 -2.13 11.35
C TYR A 157 -0.74 -3.09 12.17
N LEU A 158 -1.60 -2.58 13.03
CA LEU A 158 -2.55 -3.42 13.78
C LEU A 158 -3.52 -4.16 12.85
N GLY A 159 -4.11 -3.46 11.87
CA GLY A 159 -5.06 -4.07 10.93
C GLY A 159 -4.45 -5.17 10.08
N GLY A 160 -3.27 -4.91 9.51
CA GLY A 160 -2.51 -5.90 8.76
C GLY A 160 -2.09 -7.10 9.62
N GLY A 161 -1.61 -6.83 10.86
CA GLY A 161 -1.21 -7.86 11.81
C GLY A 161 -2.36 -8.75 12.25
N VAL A 162 -3.51 -8.17 12.61
CA VAL A 162 -4.70 -8.92 13.03
C VAL A 162 -5.19 -9.84 11.90
N LEU A 163 -5.33 -9.32 10.67
CA LEU A 163 -5.78 -10.19 9.57
C LEU A 163 -4.72 -11.24 9.23
N LEU A 164 -3.43 -10.92 9.28
CA LEU A 164 -2.37 -11.91 9.05
C LEU A 164 -2.43 -13.05 10.07
N LEU A 165 -2.66 -12.76 11.37
CA LEU A 165 -2.81 -13.79 12.39
C LEU A 165 -4.05 -14.67 12.15
N LEU A 166 -5.17 -14.09 11.74
CA LEU A 166 -6.36 -14.85 11.35
C LEU A 166 -6.07 -15.73 10.14
N ASN A 167 -5.41 -15.21 9.11
CA ASN A 167 -5.01 -15.95 7.93
C ASN A 167 -4.07 -17.11 8.30
N LEU A 168 -3.13 -16.86 9.19
CA LEU A 168 -2.19 -17.86 9.67
C LEU A 168 -2.91 -19.00 10.41
N ALA A 169 -3.92 -18.69 11.22
CA ALA A 169 -4.68 -19.71 11.98
C ALA A 169 -5.29 -20.77 11.04
N TRP A 170 -5.95 -20.37 9.96
CA TRP A 170 -6.51 -21.35 9.02
C TRP A 170 -5.52 -21.93 8.01
N ILE A 171 -4.40 -21.25 7.73
CA ILE A 171 -3.33 -21.84 6.92
C ILE A 171 -2.63 -22.98 7.68
N LEU A 172 -2.36 -22.78 8.99
CA LEU A 172 -1.71 -23.78 9.83
C LEU A 172 -2.62 -24.93 10.22
N SER A 173 -3.90 -24.67 10.41
CA SER A 173 -4.88 -25.65 10.89
C SER A 173 -6.13 -25.68 10.00
N PRO A 174 -6.00 -25.98 8.69
CA PRO A 174 -7.12 -25.85 7.75
C PRO A 174 -8.31 -26.72 8.11
N ALA A 175 -8.11 -27.92 8.61
CA ALA A 175 -9.18 -28.83 8.99
C ALA A 175 -10.07 -28.26 10.10
N THR A 176 -9.52 -27.50 11.05
CA THR A 176 -10.26 -26.85 12.13
C THR A 176 -11.27 -25.82 11.60
N PHE A 177 -10.98 -25.23 10.45
CA PHE A 177 -11.82 -24.22 9.79
C PHE A 177 -12.63 -24.80 8.62
N GLY A 178 -12.69 -26.13 8.49
CA GLY A 178 -13.44 -26.79 7.41
C GLY A 178 -12.80 -26.65 6.02
N LEU A 179 -11.51 -26.33 5.95
CA LEU A 179 -10.78 -26.16 4.71
C LEU A 179 -10.05 -27.47 4.33
N ALA A 180 -10.13 -27.84 3.04
CA ALA A 180 -9.64 -29.13 2.56
C ALA A 180 -8.09 -29.25 2.57
N SER A 181 -7.36 -28.15 2.55
CA SER A 181 -5.88 -28.16 2.46
C SER A 181 -5.28 -26.82 2.87
N VAL A 182 -3.97 -26.80 3.09
CA VAL A 182 -3.17 -25.57 3.27
C VAL A 182 -3.36 -24.61 2.09
N THR A 183 -3.40 -25.12 0.86
CA THR A 183 -3.64 -24.31 -0.34
C THR A 183 -5.01 -23.66 -0.31
N ALA A 184 -6.05 -24.37 0.15
CA ALA A 184 -7.37 -23.79 0.35
C ALA A 184 -7.35 -22.68 1.40
N GLY A 185 -6.60 -22.84 2.50
CA GLY A 185 -6.36 -21.80 3.50
C GLY A 185 -5.68 -20.55 2.92
N ILE A 186 -4.67 -20.73 2.08
CA ILE A 186 -4.00 -19.62 1.40
C ILE A 186 -4.96 -18.88 0.47
N LYS A 187 -5.75 -19.60 -0.32
CA LYS A 187 -6.76 -18.99 -1.21
C LYS A 187 -7.86 -18.27 -0.45
N ALA A 188 -8.32 -18.83 0.69
CA ALA A 188 -9.24 -18.17 1.60
C ALA A 188 -8.65 -16.87 2.16
N SER A 189 -7.34 -16.82 2.41
CA SER A 189 -6.65 -15.61 2.85
C SER A 189 -6.74 -14.49 1.81
N PHE A 190 -6.62 -14.80 0.52
CA PHE A 190 -6.77 -13.78 -0.53
C PHE A 190 -8.18 -13.21 -0.57
N VAL A 191 -9.19 -14.05 -0.45
CA VAL A 191 -10.59 -13.63 -0.38
C VAL A 191 -10.82 -12.76 0.86
N SER A 192 -10.31 -13.17 2.02
CA SER A 192 -10.46 -12.41 3.28
C SER A 192 -9.81 -11.02 3.20
N VAL A 193 -8.65 -10.91 2.53
CA VAL A 193 -7.99 -9.61 2.30
C VAL A 193 -8.86 -8.70 1.45
N GLY A 194 -9.44 -9.21 0.37
CA GLY A 194 -10.35 -8.42 -0.47
C GLY A 194 -11.59 -7.95 0.30
N VAL A 195 -12.22 -8.84 1.06
CA VAL A 195 -13.39 -8.51 1.90
C VAL A 195 -13.02 -7.50 2.98
N TRP A 196 -11.90 -7.68 3.67
CA TRP A 196 -11.37 -6.76 4.68
C TRP A 196 -11.13 -5.37 4.11
N TRP A 197 -10.43 -5.30 2.99
CA TRP A 197 -10.15 -4.04 2.32
C TRP A 197 -11.43 -3.30 1.94
N LEU A 198 -12.40 -3.99 1.36
CA LEU A 198 -13.69 -3.40 1.01
C LEU A 198 -14.45 -2.88 2.23
N LEU A 199 -14.63 -3.72 3.27
CA LEU A 199 -15.43 -3.38 4.44
C LEU A 199 -14.85 -2.19 5.21
N PHE A 200 -13.56 -2.21 5.47
CA PHE A 200 -12.90 -1.17 6.27
C PHE A 200 -12.56 0.11 5.48
N SER A 201 -12.72 0.09 4.15
CA SER A 201 -12.69 1.30 3.32
C SER A 201 -14.01 2.08 3.38
N MET A 202 -15.14 1.44 3.69
CA MET A 202 -16.46 2.10 3.69
C MET A 202 -16.58 3.34 4.58
N PRO A 203 -15.99 3.39 5.80
CA PRO A 203 -16.03 4.59 6.62
C PRO A 203 -15.48 5.82 5.92
N LEU A 204 -14.37 5.68 5.15
CA LEU A 204 -13.80 6.78 4.38
C LEU A 204 -14.81 7.32 3.38
N PHE A 205 -15.43 6.45 2.57
CA PHE A 205 -16.39 6.88 1.55
C PHE A 205 -17.64 7.53 2.14
N ARG A 206 -18.04 7.16 3.36
CA ARG A 206 -19.24 7.70 4.01
C ARG A 206 -19.01 8.99 4.76
N ARG A 207 -17.81 9.23 5.31
CA ARG A 207 -17.57 10.28 6.29
C ARG A 207 -16.58 11.35 5.85
N VAL A 208 -15.63 11.02 4.96
CA VAL A 208 -14.69 12.00 4.42
C VAL A 208 -15.40 12.78 3.30
N PRO A 209 -15.45 14.11 3.34
CA PRO A 209 -16.04 14.91 2.25
C PRO A 209 -15.19 14.80 0.97
N GLU A 210 -15.81 14.94 -0.19
CA GLU A 210 -15.09 15.12 -1.44
C GLU A 210 -14.52 16.55 -1.47
N PRO A 211 -13.21 16.75 -1.64
CA PRO A 211 -12.67 18.09 -1.75
C PRO A 211 -13.17 18.81 -2.99
N PRO A 212 -13.34 20.13 -2.93
CA PRO A 212 -13.70 20.92 -4.12
C PRO A 212 -12.60 20.75 -5.18
N GLY A 213 -13.00 20.65 -6.43
CA GLY A 213 -12.08 20.69 -7.56
C GLY A 213 -11.44 22.06 -7.74
N LEU A 214 -10.42 22.14 -8.56
CA LEU A 214 -9.87 23.41 -9.00
C LEU A 214 -10.98 24.24 -9.65
N GLN A 215 -10.92 25.59 -9.47
CA GLN A 215 -11.96 26.49 -9.96
C GLN A 215 -12.24 26.26 -11.46
N PRO A 216 -13.50 26.44 -11.91
CA PRO A 216 -13.91 26.21 -13.31
C PRO A 216 -13.09 26.95 -14.37
N ASN A 217 -12.46 28.06 -13.98
CA ASN A 217 -11.60 28.88 -14.83
C ASN A 217 -10.12 28.48 -14.81
N ALA A 218 -9.71 27.50 -14.00
CA ALA A 218 -8.37 26.96 -14.09
C ALA A 218 -8.25 26.17 -15.41
N ALA A 219 -7.34 26.60 -16.28
CA ALA A 219 -7.11 25.92 -17.56
C ALA A 219 -6.91 24.43 -17.33
N ARG A 220 -7.74 23.59 -17.96
CA ARG A 220 -7.60 22.14 -17.89
C ARG A 220 -6.22 21.76 -18.37
N GLN A 221 -5.36 21.32 -17.47
CA GLN A 221 -4.04 20.85 -17.85
C GLN A 221 -4.18 19.56 -18.65
N SER A 222 -3.56 19.52 -19.81
CA SER A 222 -3.43 18.28 -20.57
C SER A 222 -2.48 17.31 -19.86
N ILE A 223 -2.60 16.02 -20.16
CA ILE A 223 -1.67 14.99 -19.63
C ILE A 223 -0.21 15.37 -19.96
N GLY A 224 0.06 15.86 -21.17
CA GLY A 224 1.38 16.34 -21.55
C GLY A 224 1.87 17.52 -20.69
N ALA A 225 0.98 18.47 -20.37
CA ALA A 225 1.31 19.58 -19.46
C ALA A 225 1.61 19.09 -18.04
N THR A 226 0.92 18.06 -17.57
CA THR A 226 1.21 17.44 -16.26
C THR A 226 2.62 16.86 -16.21
N PHE A 227 3.01 16.08 -17.21
CA PHE A 227 4.37 15.55 -17.28
C PHE A 227 5.42 16.65 -17.44
N ALA A 228 5.14 17.66 -18.26
CA ALA A 228 6.03 18.80 -18.42
C ALA A 228 6.21 19.58 -17.10
N ALA A 229 5.14 19.81 -16.35
CA ALA A 229 5.22 20.45 -15.04
C ALA A 229 6.00 19.60 -14.03
N THR A 230 5.77 18.27 -13.99
CA THR A 230 6.56 17.37 -13.15
C THR A 230 8.04 17.40 -13.49
N TRP A 231 8.35 17.40 -14.78
CA TRP A 231 9.73 17.49 -15.25
C TRP A 231 10.39 18.84 -14.91
N HIS A 232 9.65 19.93 -15.07
CA HIS A 232 10.11 21.27 -14.68
C HIS A 232 10.42 21.35 -13.18
N THR A 233 9.50 20.85 -12.33
CA THR A 233 9.72 20.75 -10.88
C THR A 233 10.99 19.94 -10.55
N LEU A 234 11.23 18.83 -11.26
CA LEU A 234 12.43 18.02 -11.06
C LEU A 234 13.71 18.78 -11.48
N GLN A 235 13.64 19.59 -12.57
CA GLN A 235 14.75 20.43 -12.99
C GLN A 235 15.02 21.57 -11.99
N GLU A 236 13.99 22.23 -11.48
CA GLU A 236 14.12 23.25 -10.43
C GLU A 236 14.74 22.67 -9.16
N LEU A 237 14.32 21.44 -8.76
CA LEU A 237 14.87 20.76 -7.60
C LEU A 237 16.37 20.50 -7.72
N ARG A 238 16.89 20.29 -8.94
CA ARG A 238 18.34 20.18 -9.19
C ARG A 238 19.10 21.45 -8.79
N GLY A 239 18.47 22.62 -8.88
CA GLY A 239 19.03 23.89 -8.39
C GLY A 239 19.21 23.92 -6.86
N HIS A 240 18.36 23.17 -6.14
CA HIS A 240 18.44 23.02 -4.68
C HIS A 240 19.29 21.80 -4.29
N ARG A 241 20.60 21.96 -4.35
CA ARG A 241 21.60 20.86 -4.23
C ARG A 241 21.38 19.92 -3.03
N GLN A 242 20.97 20.45 -1.87
CA GLN A 242 20.70 19.66 -0.67
C GLN A 242 19.42 18.83 -0.83
N ALA A 243 18.34 19.45 -1.28
CA ALA A 243 17.06 18.78 -1.50
C ALA A 243 17.16 17.68 -2.58
N PHE A 244 17.89 17.95 -3.66
CA PHE A 244 18.13 16.97 -4.72
C PHE A 244 18.92 15.76 -4.22
N ARG A 245 20.01 15.99 -3.45
CA ARG A 245 20.79 14.90 -2.85
C ARG A 245 19.96 14.06 -1.90
N MET A 246 19.13 14.71 -1.08
CA MET A 246 18.20 14.02 -0.16
C MET A 246 17.18 13.18 -0.93
N LEU A 247 16.62 13.69 -2.03
CA LEU A 247 15.70 12.95 -2.88
C LEU A 247 16.36 11.69 -3.47
N VAL A 248 17.58 11.84 -4.04
CA VAL A 248 18.31 10.70 -4.61
C VAL A 248 18.64 9.66 -3.53
N ALA A 249 19.13 10.10 -2.37
CA ALA A 249 19.42 9.21 -1.25
C ALA A 249 18.16 8.45 -0.80
N PHE A 250 17.02 9.17 -0.70
CA PHE A 250 15.74 8.56 -0.36
C PHE A 250 15.28 7.53 -1.39
N LEU A 251 15.37 7.84 -2.67
CA LEU A 251 15.00 6.89 -3.74
C LEU A 251 15.80 5.60 -3.63
N LEU A 252 17.12 5.69 -3.49
CA LEU A 252 18.00 4.53 -3.37
C LEU A 252 17.69 3.71 -2.09
N TYR A 253 17.56 4.40 -0.96
CA TYR A 253 17.26 3.75 0.32
C TYR A 253 15.87 3.09 0.32
N ASN A 254 14.84 3.82 -0.14
CA ASN A 254 13.48 3.32 -0.16
C ASN A 254 13.32 2.15 -1.15
N ASP A 255 13.97 2.21 -2.31
CA ASP A 255 13.96 1.10 -3.28
C ASP A 255 14.55 -0.17 -2.67
N GLY A 256 15.67 -0.07 -1.95
CA GLY A 256 16.26 -1.18 -1.22
C GLY A 256 15.29 -1.78 -0.18
N ILE A 257 14.64 -0.94 0.64
CA ILE A 257 13.66 -1.39 1.63
C ILE A 257 12.47 -2.08 0.96
N GLN A 258 11.89 -1.48 -0.07
CA GLN A 258 10.74 -2.04 -0.78
C GLN A 258 11.09 -3.38 -1.45
N THR A 259 12.29 -3.51 -1.98
CA THR A 259 12.80 -4.76 -2.56
C THR A 259 12.89 -5.85 -1.48
N ILE A 260 13.47 -5.53 -0.31
CA ILE A 260 13.56 -6.47 0.81
C ILE A 260 12.16 -6.92 1.23
N ILE A 261 11.22 -6.00 1.44
CA ILE A 261 9.84 -6.33 1.87
C ILE A 261 9.16 -7.28 0.88
N ARG A 262 9.32 -7.06 -0.43
CA ARG A 262 8.65 -7.82 -1.49
C ARG A 262 9.30 -9.17 -1.76
N MET A 263 10.60 -9.30 -1.56
CA MET A 263 11.38 -10.49 -1.89
C MET A 263 11.75 -11.35 -0.68
N ALA A 264 11.58 -10.83 0.55
CA ALA A 264 12.02 -11.50 1.77
C ALA A 264 11.44 -12.91 1.94
N SER A 265 10.16 -13.10 1.62
CA SER A 265 9.51 -14.42 1.77
C SER A 265 9.94 -15.42 0.70
N ILE A 266 10.22 -14.99 -0.52
CA ILE A 266 10.77 -15.86 -1.58
C ILE A 266 12.20 -16.22 -1.23
N TYR A 267 13.03 -15.24 -0.91
CA TYR A 267 14.42 -15.45 -0.53
C TYR A 267 14.56 -16.34 0.71
N GLY A 268 13.72 -16.10 1.73
CA GLY A 268 13.68 -16.94 2.91
C GLY A 268 13.35 -18.39 2.59
N ALA A 269 12.43 -18.66 1.66
CA ALA A 269 12.12 -20.01 1.19
C ALA A 269 13.28 -20.63 0.41
N GLU A 270 13.99 -19.86 -0.44
CA GLU A 270 15.14 -20.33 -1.21
C GLU A 270 16.32 -20.74 -0.32
N ILE A 271 16.55 -20.03 0.80
CA ILE A 271 17.61 -20.38 1.77
C ILE A 271 17.15 -21.38 2.84
N GLY A 272 15.94 -21.94 2.71
CA GLY A 272 15.44 -23.03 3.56
C GLY A 272 14.86 -22.59 4.91
N ILE A 273 14.49 -21.29 5.10
CA ILE A 273 13.78 -20.86 6.29
C ILE A 273 12.36 -21.43 6.26
N ASP A 274 11.97 -22.10 7.35
CA ASP A 274 10.62 -22.66 7.49
C ASP A 274 9.52 -21.60 7.27
N ARG A 275 8.46 -21.99 6.55
CA ARG A 275 7.32 -21.11 6.24
C ARG A 275 6.71 -20.51 7.50
N ASN A 276 6.54 -21.32 8.54
CA ASN A 276 5.88 -20.85 9.77
C ASN A 276 6.74 -19.80 10.50
N ALA A 277 8.07 -20.01 10.49
CA ALA A 277 9.02 -19.05 11.02
C ALA A 277 9.00 -17.73 10.25
N GLN A 278 8.90 -17.78 8.91
CA GLN A 278 8.77 -16.57 8.08
C GLN A 278 7.48 -15.78 8.40
N ILE A 279 6.34 -16.47 8.44
CA ILE A 279 5.05 -15.83 8.73
C ILE A 279 5.03 -15.26 10.15
N ALA A 280 5.58 -15.99 11.13
CA ALA A 280 5.73 -15.50 12.50
C ALA A 280 6.60 -14.23 12.55
N ALA A 281 7.70 -14.18 11.81
CA ALA A 281 8.54 -13.00 11.71
C ALA A 281 7.76 -11.80 11.13
N PHE A 282 6.99 -11.99 10.06
CA PHE A 282 6.13 -10.92 9.52
C PHE A 282 5.07 -10.46 10.53
N ALA A 283 4.46 -11.37 11.29
CA ALA A 283 3.52 -11.01 12.34
C ALA A 283 4.20 -10.17 13.43
N VAL A 284 5.37 -10.57 13.90
CA VAL A 284 6.15 -9.82 14.90
C VAL A 284 6.46 -8.40 14.41
N VAL A 285 6.88 -8.25 13.14
CA VAL A 285 7.15 -6.93 12.54
C VAL A 285 5.93 -6.01 12.59
N GLN A 286 4.71 -6.54 12.35
CA GLN A 286 3.49 -5.74 12.42
C GLN A 286 3.26 -5.18 13.83
N PHE A 287 3.38 -6.00 14.87
CA PHE A 287 3.13 -5.55 16.24
C PHE A 287 4.26 -4.68 16.80
N VAL A 288 5.50 -4.96 16.44
CA VAL A 288 6.66 -4.11 16.79
C VAL A 288 6.55 -2.75 16.08
N GLY A 289 6.06 -2.70 14.85
CA GLY A 289 5.86 -1.47 14.08
C GLY A 289 4.92 -0.46 14.78
N VAL A 290 3.93 -0.93 15.56
CA VAL A 290 2.97 -0.06 16.25
C VAL A 290 3.63 0.94 17.22
N PRO A 291 4.40 0.52 18.24
CA PRO A 291 5.03 1.46 19.15
C PRO A 291 6.07 2.34 18.47
N PHE A 292 6.80 1.80 17.49
CA PHE A 292 7.78 2.60 16.73
C PHE A 292 7.12 3.67 15.86
N SER A 293 5.96 3.41 15.29
CA SER A 293 5.21 4.42 14.54
C SER A 293 4.65 5.53 15.44
N LEU A 294 4.36 5.24 16.72
CA LEU A 294 3.84 6.21 17.67
C LEU A 294 4.92 6.99 18.42
N ASP A 295 6.16 6.54 18.41
CA ASP A 295 7.27 7.23 19.10
C ASP A 295 7.78 8.43 18.30
N ARG A 296 7.22 9.60 18.62
CA ARG A 296 7.58 10.87 17.96
C ARG A 296 9.01 11.36 18.26
N LYS A 297 9.64 10.92 19.34
CA LYS A 297 11.00 11.38 19.71
C LYS A 297 12.05 10.68 18.85
N SER A 298 11.91 9.40 18.60
CA SER A 298 12.79 8.65 17.70
C SER A 298 12.49 8.97 16.23
N THR A 299 11.23 9.25 15.90
CA THR A 299 10.80 9.64 14.54
C THR A 299 11.34 11.01 14.13
N ARG A 300 11.70 11.91 15.05
CA ARG A 300 12.44 13.14 14.68
C ARG A 300 13.82 12.88 14.11
N LEU A 301 14.46 11.77 14.44
CA LEU A 301 15.70 11.31 13.80
C LEU A 301 15.44 10.48 12.53
N ASN A 302 14.26 9.85 12.41
CA ASN A 302 13.81 9.06 11.24
C ASN A 302 12.77 9.78 10.38
N SER A 303 12.45 11.04 10.65
CA SER A 303 11.40 11.83 9.99
C SER A 303 11.71 12.25 8.54
N SER A 304 12.70 11.62 7.93
CA SER A 304 12.89 11.70 6.48
C SER A 304 11.69 11.20 5.67
N HIS A 305 10.87 10.28 6.19
CA HIS A 305 9.68 9.79 5.48
C HIS A 305 8.52 10.81 5.46
N GLY A 306 8.22 11.47 6.57
CA GLY A 306 7.19 12.51 6.64
C GLY A 306 7.59 13.79 5.90
N TYR A 307 8.87 14.19 6.01
CA TYR A 307 9.36 15.40 5.36
C TYR A 307 9.46 15.29 3.83
N ILE A 308 9.63 14.11 3.26
CA ILE A 308 9.69 13.95 1.81
C ILE A 308 8.30 14.01 1.20
N SER A 309 7.30 13.41 1.82
CA SER A 309 5.91 13.64 1.43
C SER A 309 5.53 15.12 1.58
N TYR A 310 6.03 15.80 2.61
CA TYR A 310 5.81 17.23 2.84
C TYR A 310 6.63 18.12 1.90
N ALA A 311 7.88 17.77 1.56
CA ALA A 311 8.69 18.53 0.61
C ALA A 311 8.15 18.44 -0.82
N VAL A 312 7.67 17.28 -1.25
CA VAL A 312 6.95 17.13 -2.52
C VAL A 312 5.63 17.93 -2.51
N PHE A 313 5.01 18.09 -1.33
CA PHE A 313 3.79 18.86 -1.15
C PHE A 313 4.03 20.38 -1.08
N CYS A 314 5.13 20.84 -0.45
CA CYS A 314 5.53 22.25 -0.38
C CYS A 314 6.08 22.79 -1.70
N LEU A 315 6.57 21.94 -2.59
CA LEU A 315 6.97 22.32 -3.95
C LEU A 315 5.77 22.54 -4.88
N LYS A 316 4.53 22.34 -4.40
CA LYS A 316 3.27 22.60 -5.11
C LYS A 316 2.62 23.94 -4.76
N LYS A 317 3.26 24.80 -3.98
CA LYS A 317 2.95 26.22 -3.82
C LYS A 317 3.95 27.04 -4.61
#